data_7beb8c896c9758c1d3666ba4440ecb35
#
_entry.id   7beb8c896c9758c1d3666ba4440ecb35
#
_cell.length_a   1.000
_cell.length_b   1.000
_cell.length_c   1.000
_cell.angle_alpha   90.00
_cell.angle_beta   90.00
_cell.angle_gamma   90.00
#
_symmetry.space_group_name_H-M   'P 1'
#
loop_
_entity.id
_entity.type
_entity.pdbx_description
1 polymer ?
#
loop_
_entity_poly.entity_id
_entity_poly.type
_entity_poly.pdbx_seq_one_letter_code
_entity_poly.pdbx_strand_id
1 'polypeptide(L)'
;MLSNMPHLSPISSKAILKSISQQVPKVAGSTGPCRYLSTTAPAQKNVTLLQDKKNGFGFARSNPRPPKPRSKGVTEIRGPYYTVMGKRYLADVLETMGTHVDGLKFAGGSFSLFQEKPLRELIDLAHEHGVYVSTKCKDLGFDVIELSSGFLSFPEDDWLRLVDKVHSYKLKAKPELGIQFGAGGDTPASGLEAIGTSDPGKLVNLGHKFLNAGVERLMIESEGITENVESWRTDVVSKIMKELPPERVMFEAADPKVYNWYIREFGIDVNLFVDHSQIVQLSCLRHGIWGTADTWGKIVSFRPE
;
A
#
# COMPACT_ATOMS: atom_id res chain seq x y z
N MET A 1 5.32 49.00 -9.43
CA MET A 1 4.39 48.63 -10.52
C MET A 1 4.03 47.17 -10.29
N LEU A 2 2.98 46.96 -9.50
CA LEU A 2 2.38 45.67 -9.19
C LEU A 2 0.92 45.83 -9.62
N SER A 3 0.55 45.24 -10.74
CA SER A 3 -0.88 45.06 -11.07
C SER A 3 -1.04 43.90 -12.06
N ASN A 4 -2.04 43.09 -11.78
CA ASN A 4 -2.67 42.07 -12.63
C ASN A 4 -2.17 40.63 -12.45
N MET A 5 -2.57 40.00 -11.34
CA MET A 5 -2.90 38.56 -11.35
C MET A 5 -4.42 38.42 -11.46
N PRO A 6 -4.95 37.59 -12.35
CA PRO A 6 -6.38 37.31 -12.42
C PRO A 6 -6.81 36.44 -11.24
N HIS A 7 -7.86 36.85 -10.56
CA HIS A 7 -8.57 36.08 -9.56
C HIS A 7 -9.13 34.80 -10.21
N LEU A 8 -8.60 33.64 -9.81
CA LEU A 8 -9.23 32.34 -10.09
C LEU A 8 -10.43 32.19 -9.14
N SER A 9 -11.62 32.18 -9.70
CA SER A 9 -12.85 31.89 -8.97
C SER A 9 -12.84 30.43 -8.49
N PRO A 10 -13.41 30.11 -7.32
CA PRO A 10 -13.45 28.75 -6.80
C PRO A 10 -14.27 27.85 -7.73
N ILE A 11 -13.65 26.79 -8.23
CA ILE A 11 -14.32 25.76 -9.03
C ILE A 11 -15.27 24.98 -8.10
N SER A 12 -16.56 25.06 -8.39
CA SER A 12 -17.60 24.40 -7.62
C SER A 12 -17.39 22.87 -7.64
N SER A 13 -17.51 22.24 -6.47
CA SER A 13 -17.44 20.77 -6.30
C SER A 13 -18.39 19.97 -7.23
N LYS A 14 -19.46 20.62 -7.73
CA LYS A 14 -20.33 20.05 -8.77
C LYS A 14 -19.69 19.92 -10.15
N ALA A 15 -18.68 20.75 -10.46
CA ALA A 15 -17.98 20.68 -11.76
C ALA A 15 -17.04 19.47 -11.82
N ILE A 16 -16.39 19.14 -10.72
CA ILE A 16 -15.49 17.96 -10.62
C ILE A 16 -16.29 16.66 -10.76
N LEU A 17 -17.46 16.57 -10.14
CA LEU A 17 -18.35 15.42 -10.27
C LEU A 17 -18.92 15.26 -11.68
N LYS A 18 -19.12 16.36 -12.43
CA LYS A 18 -19.59 16.31 -13.82
C LYS A 18 -18.49 15.90 -14.80
N SER A 19 -17.24 16.28 -14.58
CA SER A 19 -16.13 15.89 -15.46
C SER A 19 -15.84 14.40 -15.40
N ILE A 20 -16.07 13.75 -14.25
CA ILE A 20 -15.95 12.29 -14.10
C ILE A 20 -17.10 11.56 -14.80
N SER A 21 -18.27 12.20 -14.98
CA SER A 21 -19.45 11.56 -15.59
C SER A 21 -19.57 11.72 -17.11
N GLN A 22 -18.81 12.64 -17.72
CA GLN A 22 -18.98 12.97 -19.14
C GLN A 22 -17.91 12.38 -20.09
N GLN A 23 -16.91 11.68 -19.60
CA GLN A 23 -15.85 11.08 -20.44
C GLN A 23 -15.95 9.56 -20.62
N VAL A 24 -17.10 8.96 -20.37
CA VAL A 24 -17.29 7.53 -20.62
C VAL A 24 -17.98 7.33 -21.98
N PRO A 25 -17.32 6.80 -23.03
CA PRO A 25 -18.01 6.30 -24.19
C PRO A 25 -18.93 5.16 -23.74
N LYS A 26 -20.19 5.20 -24.14
CA LYS A 26 -21.12 4.07 -24.00
C LYS A 26 -20.60 2.90 -24.85
N VAL A 27 -19.84 2.00 -24.26
CA VAL A 27 -19.55 0.69 -24.84
C VAL A 27 -20.70 -0.22 -24.48
N ALA A 28 -21.34 -0.76 -25.51
CA ALA A 28 -22.44 -1.69 -25.40
C ALA A 28 -22.03 -2.97 -24.64
N GLY A 29 -22.93 -3.45 -23.81
CA GLY A 29 -22.82 -4.51 -22.84
C GLY A 29 -21.93 -5.69 -23.19
N SER A 30 -20.98 -5.91 -22.33
CA SER A 30 -20.43 -7.21 -22.03
C SER A 30 -20.66 -7.45 -20.54
N THR A 31 -21.74 -8.16 -20.23
CA THR A 31 -22.01 -8.71 -18.90
C THR A 31 -21.11 -9.93 -18.68
N GLY A 32 -19.82 -9.70 -18.52
CA GLY A 32 -18.92 -10.73 -18.01
C GLY A 32 -19.10 -10.81 -16.48
N PRO A 33 -19.24 -12.00 -15.89
CA PRO A 33 -19.34 -12.13 -14.45
C PRO A 33 -18.05 -11.62 -13.81
N CYS A 34 -18.20 -10.71 -12.85
CA CYS A 34 -17.15 -10.32 -11.93
C CYS A 34 -16.59 -11.62 -11.31
N ARG A 35 -15.40 -12.04 -11.72
CA ARG A 35 -14.77 -13.23 -11.15
C ARG A 35 -14.39 -12.89 -9.72
N TYR A 36 -15.27 -13.27 -8.79
CA TYR A 36 -14.87 -13.46 -7.40
C TYR A 36 -13.61 -14.32 -7.41
N LEU A 37 -12.63 -13.94 -6.60
CA LEU A 37 -11.51 -14.82 -6.27
C LEU A 37 -12.10 -16.18 -5.89
N SER A 38 -12.06 -17.11 -6.84
CA SER A 38 -12.44 -18.48 -6.58
C SER A 38 -11.52 -18.97 -5.48
N THR A 39 -12.09 -19.40 -4.36
CA THR A 39 -11.38 -19.98 -3.22
C THR A 39 -10.66 -21.29 -3.55
N THR A 40 -10.55 -21.63 -4.82
CA THR A 40 -9.86 -22.82 -5.33
C THR A 40 -8.72 -22.45 -6.27
N ALA A 41 -7.86 -21.47 -5.88
CA ALA A 41 -6.51 -21.50 -6.43
C ALA A 41 -5.85 -22.80 -5.95
N PRO A 42 -5.31 -23.64 -6.85
CA PRO A 42 -4.59 -24.82 -6.40
C PRO A 42 -3.52 -24.34 -5.44
N ALA A 43 -3.51 -24.91 -4.24
CA ALA A 43 -2.47 -24.64 -3.27
C ALA A 43 -1.14 -24.98 -3.95
N GLN A 44 -0.46 -23.96 -4.47
CA GLN A 44 0.87 -24.13 -5.04
C GLN A 44 1.75 -24.60 -3.89
N LYS A 45 2.04 -25.88 -3.89
CA LYS A 45 3.10 -26.49 -3.06
C LYS A 45 4.47 -26.04 -3.62
N ASN A 46 4.69 -24.78 -3.73
CA ASN A 46 6.02 -24.25 -4.02
C ASN A 46 6.79 -24.28 -2.71
N VAL A 47 7.37 -25.43 -2.42
CA VAL A 47 8.32 -25.60 -1.33
C VAL A 47 9.55 -24.78 -1.68
N THR A 48 9.81 -23.71 -0.96
CA THR A 48 11.04 -22.92 -1.11
C THR A 48 12.23 -23.71 -0.54
N LEU A 49 13.45 -23.41 -0.97
CA LEU A 49 14.67 -24.00 -0.40
C LEU A 49 14.74 -23.83 1.13
N LEU A 50 14.20 -22.73 1.66
CA LEU A 50 14.12 -22.51 3.10
C LEU A 50 13.29 -23.58 3.83
N GLN A 51 12.29 -24.15 3.18
CA GLN A 51 11.37 -25.15 3.73
C GLN A 51 11.71 -26.59 3.31
N ASP A 52 12.55 -26.76 2.29
CA ASP A 52 12.93 -28.07 1.76
C ASP A 52 13.92 -28.76 2.71
N LYS A 53 13.48 -29.85 3.34
CA LYS A 53 14.31 -30.62 4.27
C LYS A 53 15.40 -31.46 3.58
N LYS A 54 15.21 -31.79 2.30
CA LYS A 54 16.13 -32.65 1.54
C LYS A 54 17.19 -31.85 0.79
N ASN A 55 16.76 -30.84 0.06
CA ASN A 55 17.63 -30.09 -0.87
C ASN A 55 17.96 -28.66 -0.39
N GLY A 56 17.34 -28.21 0.69
CA GLY A 56 17.43 -26.85 1.17
C GLY A 56 17.74 -26.73 2.66
N PHE A 57 17.17 -25.71 3.27
CA PHE A 57 17.46 -25.31 4.64
C PHE A 57 16.32 -25.65 5.63
N GLY A 58 15.46 -26.61 5.30
CA GLY A 58 14.32 -27.00 6.15
C GLY A 58 14.71 -27.53 7.54
N PHE A 59 16.01 -27.75 7.80
CA PHE A 59 16.56 -28.03 9.13
C PHE A 59 16.82 -26.76 9.95
N ALA A 60 16.93 -25.59 9.28
CA ALA A 60 17.19 -24.32 9.95
C ALA A 60 15.87 -23.74 10.49
N ARG A 61 15.96 -23.11 11.64
CA ARG A 61 14.82 -22.39 12.21
C ARG A 61 14.59 -21.07 11.48
N SER A 62 13.35 -20.80 11.13
CA SER A 62 12.92 -19.54 10.55
C SER A 62 11.56 -19.14 11.08
N ASN A 63 11.25 -17.85 11.04
CA ASN A 63 9.92 -17.38 11.41
C ASN A 63 8.89 -17.89 10.41
N PRO A 64 7.81 -18.56 10.86
CA PRO A 64 6.74 -18.99 9.96
C PRO A 64 5.98 -17.76 9.42
N ARG A 65 5.57 -17.85 8.17
CA ARG A 65 4.68 -16.87 7.54
C ARG A 65 3.35 -17.54 7.21
N PRO A 66 2.20 -16.92 7.51
CA PRO A 66 0.91 -17.46 7.12
C PRO A 66 0.81 -17.55 5.59
N PRO A 67 0.01 -18.50 5.05
CA PRO A 67 -0.29 -18.56 3.62
C PRO A 67 -1.08 -17.32 3.16
N LYS A 68 -1.06 -17.07 1.87
CA LYS A 68 -1.93 -16.05 1.25
C LYS A 68 -3.39 -16.55 1.18
N PRO A 69 -4.39 -15.68 1.26
CA PRO A 69 -4.31 -14.24 1.56
C PRO A 69 -3.99 -13.95 3.04
N ARG A 70 -3.09 -13.01 3.30
CA ARG A 70 -2.63 -12.67 4.64
C ARG A 70 -3.45 -11.52 5.25
N SER A 71 -3.77 -11.63 6.54
CA SER A 71 -4.37 -10.53 7.30
C SER A 71 -3.34 -9.66 8.02
N LYS A 72 -2.15 -10.25 8.33
CA LYS A 72 -1.04 -9.57 9.01
C LYS A 72 0.29 -9.93 8.35
N GLY A 73 1.29 -9.08 8.52
CA GLY A 73 2.57 -9.21 7.83
C GLY A 73 2.42 -9.06 6.32
N VAL A 74 1.41 -8.32 5.87
CA VAL A 74 1.14 -8.09 4.46
C VAL A 74 2.26 -7.26 3.85
N THR A 75 2.69 -7.66 2.66
CA THR A 75 3.70 -6.95 1.87
C THR A 75 3.07 -6.51 0.56
N GLU A 76 2.87 -5.21 0.42
CA GLU A 76 2.48 -4.57 -0.83
C GLU A 76 3.73 -4.00 -1.49
N ILE A 77 3.90 -4.22 -2.79
CA ILE A 77 5.04 -3.69 -3.53
C ILE A 77 4.63 -2.55 -4.45
N ARG A 78 5.53 -1.58 -4.61
CA ARG A 78 5.38 -0.52 -5.60
C ARG A 78 5.61 -1.11 -6.99
N GLY A 79 4.65 -0.90 -7.86
CA GLY A 79 4.70 -1.26 -9.27
C GLY A 79 5.50 -0.26 -10.10
N PRO A 80 5.13 -0.05 -11.37
CA PRO A 80 5.84 0.85 -12.28
C PRO A 80 5.68 2.32 -11.86
N TYR A 81 6.67 2.84 -11.16
CA TYR A 81 6.71 4.23 -10.70
C TYR A 81 8.11 4.84 -10.92
N TYR A 82 9.15 4.34 -10.24
CA TYR A 82 10.52 4.82 -10.44
C TYR A 82 11.18 4.23 -11.69
N THR A 83 10.72 3.06 -12.13
CA THR A 83 11.23 2.36 -13.30
C THR A 83 10.08 1.81 -14.12
N VAL A 84 10.33 1.58 -15.41
CA VAL A 84 9.38 0.88 -16.28
C VAL A 84 9.25 -0.57 -15.81
N MET A 85 8.02 -1.04 -15.63
CA MET A 85 7.71 -2.43 -15.31
C MET A 85 6.73 -2.97 -16.35
N GLY A 86 7.25 -3.75 -17.28
CA GLY A 86 6.43 -4.47 -18.26
C GLY A 86 6.08 -5.88 -17.76
N LYS A 87 5.24 -6.60 -18.52
CA LYS A 87 4.76 -7.94 -18.16
C LYS A 87 5.89 -8.92 -17.86
N ARG A 88 6.97 -8.93 -18.64
CA ARG A 88 8.11 -9.86 -18.46
C ARG A 88 8.81 -9.58 -17.15
N TYR A 89 9.07 -8.31 -16.83
CA TYR A 89 9.72 -7.94 -15.58
C TYR A 89 8.85 -8.29 -14.37
N LEU A 90 7.55 -8.02 -14.43
CA LEU A 90 6.63 -8.41 -13.36
C LEU A 90 6.55 -9.94 -13.22
N ALA A 91 6.59 -10.69 -14.33
CA ALA A 91 6.63 -12.15 -14.32
C ALA A 91 7.88 -12.63 -13.58
N ASP A 92 9.07 -12.11 -13.91
CA ASP A 92 10.32 -12.46 -13.23
C ASP A 92 10.23 -12.22 -11.71
N VAL A 93 9.64 -11.11 -11.29
CA VAL A 93 9.44 -10.80 -9.86
C VAL A 93 8.47 -11.78 -9.20
N LEU A 94 7.33 -12.05 -9.84
CA LEU A 94 6.27 -12.86 -9.23
C LEU A 94 6.56 -14.36 -9.29
N GLU A 95 7.22 -14.86 -10.35
CA GLU A 95 7.66 -16.24 -10.43
C GLU A 95 8.71 -16.58 -9.38
N THR A 96 9.57 -15.63 -9.04
CA THR A 96 10.65 -15.82 -8.05
C THR A 96 10.23 -15.48 -6.62
N MET A 97 9.52 -14.38 -6.42
CA MET A 97 9.19 -13.81 -5.10
C MET A 97 7.69 -13.67 -4.82
N GLY A 98 6.82 -14.10 -5.72
CA GLY A 98 5.37 -13.90 -5.60
C GLY A 98 4.73 -14.49 -4.35
N THR A 99 5.33 -15.55 -3.76
CA THR A 99 4.87 -16.11 -2.47
C THR A 99 5.04 -15.12 -1.31
N HIS A 100 5.90 -14.12 -1.45
CA HIS A 100 6.20 -13.09 -0.46
C HIS A 100 5.46 -11.77 -0.71
N VAL A 101 4.81 -11.63 -1.87
CA VAL A 101 4.07 -10.43 -2.29
C VAL A 101 2.58 -10.67 -2.13
N ASP A 102 1.88 -9.77 -1.45
CA ASP A 102 0.44 -9.81 -1.26
C ASP A 102 -0.31 -8.83 -2.15
N GLY A 103 0.30 -7.68 -2.43
CA GLY A 103 -0.29 -6.61 -3.24
C GLY A 103 0.70 -5.93 -4.17
N LEU A 104 0.18 -5.40 -5.28
CA LEU A 104 0.88 -4.58 -6.26
C LEU A 104 0.18 -3.22 -6.35
N LYS A 105 0.87 -2.13 -5.99
CA LYS A 105 0.33 -0.76 -6.01
C LYS A 105 0.84 0.00 -7.23
N PHE A 106 -0.08 0.53 -8.04
CA PHE A 106 0.23 1.54 -9.05
C PHE A 106 0.17 2.91 -8.40
N ALA A 107 1.32 3.40 -7.91
CA ALA A 107 1.42 4.64 -7.17
C ALA A 107 1.31 5.89 -8.06
N GLY A 108 0.99 7.03 -7.47
CA GLY A 108 1.03 8.36 -8.11
C GLY A 108 0.18 8.53 -9.35
N GLY A 109 -0.81 7.65 -9.59
CA GLY A 109 -1.60 7.71 -10.83
C GLY A 109 -0.88 7.21 -12.08
N SER A 110 0.28 6.56 -11.94
CA SER A 110 1.13 6.08 -13.04
C SER A 110 0.39 5.18 -14.03
N PHE A 111 -0.63 4.45 -13.58
CA PHE A 111 -1.49 3.61 -14.44
C PHE A 111 -2.12 4.39 -15.59
N SER A 112 -2.38 5.70 -15.43
CA SER A 112 -3.01 6.54 -16.45
C SER A 112 -2.15 6.77 -17.70
N LEU A 113 -0.85 6.49 -17.60
CA LEU A 113 0.10 6.57 -18.72
C LEU A 113 0.16 5.28 -19.54
N PHE A 114 -0.45 4.21 -19.06
CA PHE A 114 -0.43 2.93 -19.74
C PHE A 114 -1.52 2.83 -20.81
N GLN A 115 -1.23 2.12 -21.87
CA GLN A 115 -2.28 1.63 -22.75
C GLN A 115 -3.10 0.58 -22.01
N GLU A 116 -4.40 0.50 -22.31
CA GLU A 116 -5.33 -0.38 -21.60
C GLU A 116 -4.92 -1.85 -21.63
N LYS A 117 -4.55 -2.39 -22.81
CA LYS A 117 -4.20 -3.80 -22.95
C LYS A 117 -2.97 -4.19 -22.11
N PRO A 118 -1.80 -3.51 -22.21
CA PRO A 118 -0.66 -3.81 -21.34
C PRO A 118 -0.97 -3.67 -19.84
N LEU A 119 -1.80 -2.71 -19.46
CA LEU A 119 -2.19 -2.54 -18.06
C LEU A 119 -3.02 -3.73 -17.57
N ARG A 120 -4.01 -4.18 -18.34
CA ARG A 120 -4.79 -5.39 -18.01
C ARG A 120 -3.92 -6.63 -17.92
N GLU A 121 -2.94 -6.80 -18.81
CA GLU A 121 -2.01 -7.92 -18.75
C GLU A 121 -1.15 -7.93 -17.48
N LEU A 122 -0.79 -6.77 -16.93
CA LEU A 122 -0.09 -6.68 -15.64
C LEU A 122 -1.01 -7.04 -14.47
N ILE A 123 -2.25 -6.58 -14.50
CA ILE A 123 -3.26 -6.87 -13.49
C ILE A 123 -3.58 -8.36 -13.47
N ASP A 124 -3.86 -8.95 -14.64
CA ASP A 124 -4.16 -10.37 -14.77
C ASP A 124 -3.00 -11.23 -14.25
N LEU A 125 -1.77 -10.89 -14.61
CA LEU A 125 -0.58 -11.58 -14.13
C LEU A 125 -0.44 -11.51 -12.60
N ALA A 126 -0.70 -10.35 -11.99
CA ALA A 126 -0.70 -10.24 -10.53
C ALA A 126 -1.75 -11.17 -9.89
N HIS A 127 -2.96 -11.21 -10.46
CA HIS A 127 -4.04 -12.09 -9.99
C HIS A 127 -3.69 -13.59 -10.15
N GLU A 128 -3.03 -13.99 -11.24
CA GLU A 128 -2.54 -15.36 -11.44
C GLU A 128 -1.61 -15.82 -10.31
N HIS A 129 -0.88 -14.90 -9.71
CA HIS A 129 -0.01 -15.14 -8.55
C HIS A 129 -0.68 -14.89 -7.18
N GLY A 130 -2.00 -14.65 -7.15
CA GLY A 130 -2.74 -14.34 -5.92
C GLY A 130 -2.29 -13.05 -5.26
N VAL A 131 -1.95 -12.04 -6.07
CA VAL A 131 -1.54 -10.71 -5.65
C VAL A 131 -2.69 -9.74 -5.99
N TYR A 132 -3.24 -9.05 -4.99
CA TYR A 132 -4.24 -8.02 -5.24
C TYR A 132 -3.61 -6.78 -5.87
N VAL A 133 -4.39 -6.01 -6.62
CA VAL A 133 -3.88 -4.81 -7.28
C VAL A 133 -4.58 -3.56 -6.76
N SER A 134 -3.80 -2.56 -6.36
CA SER A 134 -4.30 -1.31 -5.80
C SER A 134 -3.94 -0.10 -6.66
N THR A 135 -4.87 0.87 -6.73
CA THR A 135 -4.71 2.13 -7.47
C THR A 135 -5.81 3.13 -7.10
N LYS A 136 -5.90 4.25 -7.83
CA LYS A 136 -6.94 5.29 -7.73
C LYS A 136 -8.04 5.19 -8.81
N CYS A 137 -8.14 4.07 -9.55
CA CYS A 137 -9.07 3.92 -10.70
C CYS A 137 -9.97 2.69 -10.58
N LYS A 138 -11.18 2.83 -11.12
CA LYS A 138 -12.20 1.81 -11.26
C LYS A 138 -12.19 1.24 -12.71
N ASP A 139 -12.83 0.09 -12.93
CA ASP A 139 -13.19 -0.49 -14.25
C ASP A 139 -12.05 -1.14 -15.06
N LEU A 140 -10.83 -1.27 -14.50
CA LEU A 140 -9.70 -1.91 -15.17
C LEU A 140 -9.31 -3.28 -14.56
N GLY A 141 -10.02 -3.73 -13.51
CA GLY A 141 -9.72 -5.01 -12.83
C GLY A 141 -8.96 -4.86 -11.52
N PHE A 142 -8.86 -3.63 -10.98
CA PHE A 142 -8.25 -3.38 -9.67
C PHE A 142 -9.16 -3.88 -8.54
N ASP A 143 -8.56 -4.33 -7.45
CA ASP A 143 -9.25 -4.85 -6.26
C ASP A 143 -9.44 -3.77 -5.19
N VAL A 144 -8.48 -2.87 -5.07
CA VAL A 144 -8.38 -1.87 -4.00
C VAL A 144 -8.25 -0.48 -4.58
N ILE A 145 -9.08 0.44 -4.11
CA ILE A 145 -8.98 1.87 -4.44
C ILE A 145 -8.34 2.61 -3.27
N GLU A 146 -7.19 3.21 -3.55
CA GLU A 146 -6.55 4.09 -2.59
C GLU A 146 -7.17 5.48 -2.64
N LEU A 147 -7.52 6.00 -1.46
CA LEU A 147 -8.07 7.31 -1.27
C LEU A 147 -7.04 8.17 -0.53
N SER A 148 -6.32 9.01 -1.25
CA SER A 148 -5.29 9.89 -0.70
C SER A 148 -5.73 11.36 -0.78
N SER A 149 -5.40 12.14 0.24
CA SER A 149 -5.61 13.59 0.30
C SER A 149 -4.33 14.41 0.12
N GLY A 150 -3.22 13.77 -0.27
CA GLY A 150 -1.91 14.45 -0.38
C GLY A 150 -1.94 15.71 -1.27
N PHE A 151 -2.66 15.64 -2.39
CA PHE A 151 -2.80 16.78 -3.31
C PHE A 151 -4.11 17.56 -3.17
N LEU A 152 -5.08 17.06 -2.40
CA LEU A 152 -6.41 17.64 -2.29
C LEU A 152 -6.87 17.62 -0.85
N SER A 153 -7.30 18.75 -0.33
CA SER A 153 -7.95 18.83 0.98
C SER A 153 -9.42 18.50 0.84
N PHE A 154 -9.84 17.39 1.45
CA PHE A 154 -11.23 16.99 1.53
C PHE A 154 -11.78 17.19 2.94
N PRO A 155 -13.03 17.69 3.10
CA PRO A 155 -13.76 17.52 4.34
C PRO A 155 -13.87 16.04 4.70
N GLU A 156 -13.76 15.71 5.99
CA GLU A 156 -13.80 14.32 6.46
C GLU A 156 -15.06 13.56 6.00
N ASP A 157 -16.22 14.22 6.02
CA ASP A 157 -17.48 13.61 5.57
C ASP A 157 -17.50 13.31 4.08
N ASP A 158 -16.84 14.14 3.26
CA ASP A 158 -16.70 13.87 1.83
C ASP A 158 -15.80 12.67 1.59
N TRP A 159 -14.77 12.53 2.39
CA TRP A 159 -13.85 11.40 2.31
C TRP A 159 -14.54 10.09 2.72
N LEU A 160 -15.36 10.09 3.76
CA LEU A 160 -16.21 8.95 4.14
C LEU A 160 -17.22 8.60 3.03
N ARG A 161 -17.85 9.61 2.39
CA ARG A 161 -18.71 9.37 1.23
C ARG A 161 -17.98 8.72 0.05
N LEU A 162 -16.69 9.01 -0.13
CA LEU A 162 -15.87 8.33 -1.14
C LEU A 162 -15.63 6.86 -0.78
N VAL A 163 -15.44 6.52 0.49
CA VAL A 163 -15.37 5.12 0.94
C VAL A 163 -16.65 4.38 0.58
N ASP A 164 -17.82 4.92 0.92
CA ASP A 164 -19.12 4.33 0.57
C ASP A 164 -19.27 4.16 -0.94
N LYS A 165 -18.78 5.14 -1.71
CA LYS A 165 -18.80 5.09 -3.17
C LYS A 165 -17.95 3.94 -3.70
N VAL A 166 -16.75 3.73 -3.16
CA VAL A 166 -15.86 2.61 -3.53
C VAL A 166 -16.54 1.28 -3.20
N HIS A 167 -17.09 1.15 -2.00
CA HIS A 167 -17.80 -0.06 -1.57
C HIS A 167 -19.03 -0.35 -2.44
N SER A 168 -19.74 0.68 -2.92
CA SER A 168 -20.88 0.50 -3.85
C SER A 168 -20.49 -0.15 -5.17
N TYR A 169 -19.20 -0.08 -5.55
CA TYR A 169 -18.63 -0.77 -6.71
C TYR A 169 -18.07 -2.16 -6.39
N LYS A 170 -18.26 -2.66 -5.17
CA LYS A 170 -17.70 -3.93 -4.68
C LYS A 170 -16.17 -3.95 -4.70
N LEU A 171 -15.55 -2.79 -4.56
CA LEU A 171 -14.12 -2.62 -4.41
C LEU A 171 -13.78 -2.31 -2.96
N LYS A 172 -12.54 -2.59 -2.56
CA LYS A 172 -12.04 -2.24 -1.23
C LYS A 172 -11.49 -0.83 -1.23
N ALA A 173 -11.84 -0.04 -0.23
CA ALA A 173 -11.24 1.26 0.00
C ALA A 173 -10.00 1.13 0.89
N LYS A 174 -8.92 1.83 0.54
CA LYS A 174 -7.69 1.94 1.34
C LYS A 174 -7.34 3.42 1.47
N PRO A 175 -7.87 4.12 2.49
CA PRO A 175 -7.48 5.49 2.76
C PRO A 175 -5.99 5.59 3.12
N GLU A 176 -5.32 6.59 2.57
CA GLU A 176 -3.94 6.94 2.86
C GLU A 176 -3.93 8.19 3.72
N LEU A 177 -3.40 8.05 4.93
CA LEU A 177 -3.43 9.07 5.97
C LEU A 177 -2.02 9.61 6.21
N GLY A 178 -1.85 10.92 6.00
CA GLY A 178 -0.64 11.64 6.39
C GLY A 178 -0.81 12.32 7.75
N ILE A 179 0.31 12.53 8.45
CA ILE A 179 0.31 13.23 9.74
C ILE A 179 0.12 14.74 9.56
N GLN A 180 0.61 15.27 8.46
CA GLN A 180 0.63 16.70 8.16
C GLN A 180 -0.17 17.00 6.90
N PHE A 181 -0.66 18.24 6.80
CA PHE A 181 -1.26 18.72 5.56
C PHE A 181 -0.22 18.75 4.44
N GLY A 182 -0.56 18.17 3.30
CA GLY A 182 0.35 18.09 2.15
C GLY A 182 1.30 16.88 2.18
N ALA A 183 1.28 16.06 3.21
CA ALA A 183 2.04 14.79 3.21
C ALA A 183 1.58 13.88 2.06
N GLY A 184 2.53 13.25 1.37
CA GLY A 184 2.28 12.50 0.14
C GLY A 184 2.12 13.37 -1.11
N GLY A 185 2.41 14.68 -1.01
CA GLY A 185 2.34 15.65 -2.10
C GLY A 185 3.69 16.23 -2.52
N ASP A 186 4.81 15.57 -2.21
CA ASP A 186 6.18 16.07 -2.46
C ASP A 186 6.43 17.46 -1.81
N THR A 187 5.87 17.68 -0.64
CA THR A 187 6.09 18.92 0.10
C THR A 187 7.52 18.95 0.67
N PRO A 188 8.28 20.04 0.48
CA PRO A 188 9.62 20.15 1.07
C PRO A 188 9.59 19.98 2.60
N ALA A 189 10.61 19.33 3.18
CA ALA A 189 10.70 19.08 4.62
C ALA A 189 10.46 20.34 5.48
N SER A 190 11.06 21.47 5.08
CA SER A 190 10.84 22.76 5.75
C SER A 190 9.37 23.23 5.69
N GLY A 191 8.65 22.90 4.63
CA GLY A 191 7.23 23.19 4.48
C GLY A 191 6.37 22.30 5.39
N LEU A 192 6.67 21.02 5.46
CA LEU A 192 6.00 20.05 6.35
C LEU A 192 6.16 20.43 7.83
N GLU A 193 7.36 20.77 8.25
CA GLU A 193 7.64 21.18 9.63
C GLU A 193 6.98 22.51 9.99
N ALA A 194 6.93 23.45 9.06
CA ALA A 194 6.30 24.76 9.26
C ALA A 194 4.77 24.69 9.31
N ILE A 195 4.17 23.78 8.54
CA ILE A 195 2.71 23.59 8.48
C ILE A 195 2.24 22.69 9.62
N GLY A 196 3.18 21.94 10.24
CA GLY A 196 2.91 20.74 10.99
C GLY A 196 2.17 20.90 12.29
N THR A 197 1.04 20.26 12.39
CA THR A 197 0.65 19.68 13.65
C THR A 197 1.30 18.32 13.73
N SER A 198 2.25 18.20 14.61
CA SER A 198 2.89 16.90 14.88
C SER A 198 2.03 15.98 15.74
N ASP A 199 0.79 16.36 16.05
CA ASP A 199 -0.13 15.53 16.83
C ASP A 199 -0.83 14.49 15.92
N PRO A 200 -0.55 13.20 16.14
CA PRO A 200 -1.21 12.10 15.42
C PRO A 200 -2.68 11.89 15.82
N GLY A 201 -3.20 12.63 16.80
CA GLY A 201 -4.57 12.43 17.27
C GLY A 201 -5.63 12.60 16.19
N LYS A 202 -5.45 13.56 15.28
CA LYS A 202 -6.35 13.75 14.14
C LYS A 202 -6.32 12.54 13.20
N LEU A 203 -5.12 12.04 12.87
CA LEU A 203 -4.93 10.85 12.03
C LEU A 203 -5.58 9.61 12.66
N VAL A 204 -5.35 9.40 13.96
CA VAL A 204 -5.93 8.26 14.70
C VAL A 204 -7.45 8.32 14.73
N ASN A 205 -8.01 9.50 15.02
CA ASN A 205 -9.47 9.69 15.04
C ASN A 205 -10.08 9.43 13.66
N LEU A 206 -9.46 9.91 12.60
CA LEU A 206 -9.90 9.67 11.23
C LEU A 206 -9.73 8.19 10.86
N GLY A 207 -8.65 7.55 11.30
CA GLY A 207 -8.44 6.11 11.16
C GLY A 207 -9.60 5.30 11.76
N HIS A 208 -10.02 5.61 12.98
CA HIS A 208 -11.19 4.98 13.59
C HIS A 208 -12.48 5.19 12.80
N LYS A 209 -12.72 6.40 12.28
CA LYS A 209 -13.88 6.68 11.43
C LYS A 209 -13.90 5.79 10.18
N PHE A 210 -12.79 5.66 9.50
CA PHE A 210 -12.67 4.80 8.33
C PHE A 210 -12.85 3.32 8.66
N LEU A 211 -12.24 2.83 9.74
CA LEU A 211 -12.41 1.45 10.18
C LEU A 211 -13.88 1.14 10.53
N ASN A 212 -14.59 2.09 11.17
CA ASN A 212 -16.01 1.98 11.46
C ASN A 212 -16.88 2.04 10.18
N ALA A 213 -16.42 2.71 9.14
CA ALA A 213 -17.06 2.72 7.81
C ALA A 213 -16.77 1.46 6.98
N GLY A 214 -16.14 0.42 7.57
CA GLY A 214 -15.89 -0.87 6.92
C GLY A 214 -14.60 -0.94 6.12
N VAL A 215 -13.72 0.06 6.21
CA VAL A 215 -12.38 -0.02 5.60
C VAL A 215 -11.58 -1.16 6.24
N GLU A 216 -11.02 -2.05 5.44
CA GLU A 216 -10.25 -3.20 5.94
C GLU A 216 -8.82 -2.81 6.34
N ARG A 217 -8.21 -1.85 5.67
CA ARG A 217 -6.82 -1.43 5.91
C ARG A 217 -6.60 0.04 5.59
N LEU A 218 -5.84 0.68 6.45
CA LEU A 218 -5.36 2.05 6.29
C LEU A 218 -3.93 2.02 5.77
N MET A 219 -3.56 2.95 4.89
CA MET A 219 -2.18 3.26 4.56
C MET A 219 -1.74 4.47 5.37
N ILE A 220 -0.56 4.41 5.96
CA ILE A 220 0.07 5.55 6.63
C ILE A 220 1.21 6.04 5.74
N GLU A 221 1.09 7.28 5.31
CA GLU A 221 2.08 8.00 4.53
C GLU A 221 3.39 8.16 5.31
N SER A 222 4.52 7.98 4.66
CA SER A 222 5.85 8.10 5.28
C SER A 222 6.32 9.54 5.42
N GLU A 223 5.86 10.43 4.54
CA GLU A 223 6.24 11.84 4.54
C GLU A 223 5.81 12.55 5.83
N GLY A 224 6.73 13.27 6.44
CA GLY A 224 6.53 13.90 7.74
C GLY A 224 6.69 12.94 8.95
N ILE A 225 6.92 11.66 8.71
CA ILE A 225 7.14 10.64 9.77
C ILE A 225 8.54 10.03 9.67
N THR A 226 8.85 9.36 8.58
CA THR A 226 10.16 8.73 8.33
C THR A 226 10.84 9.26 7.07
N GLU A 227 10.16 10.08 6.30
CA GLU A 227 10.61 10.69 5.07
C GLU A 227 10.43 12.21 5.14
N ASN A 228 11.36 12.96 4.53
CA ASN A 228 11.39 14.42 4.50
C ASN A 228 11.34 15.07 5.90
N VAL A 229 11.99 14.47 6.89
CA VAL A 229 12.15 14.98 8.25
C VAL A 229 13.61 14.90 8.70
N GLU A 230 14.03 15.80 9.56
CA GLU A 230 15.40 15.78 10.13
C GLU A 230 15.60 14.56 11.04
N SER A 231 14.58 14.19 11.81
CA SER A 231 14.56 13.00 12.67
C SER A 231 13.21 12.29 12.58
N TRP A 232 13.28 10.96 12.59
CA TRP A 232 12.05 10.16 12.48
C TRP A 232 11.12 10.38 13.68
N ARG A 233 9.84 10.52 13.37
CA ARG A 233 8.77 10.69 14.35
C ARG A 233 8.29 9.32 14.85
N THR A 234 9.18 8.62 15.55
CA THR A 234 8.91 7.30 16.13
C THR A 234 7.80 7.35 17.20
N ASP A 235 7.63 8.49 17.84
CA ASP A 235 6.52 8.79 18.75
C ASP A 235 5.16 8.69 18.07
N VAL A 236 5.05 9.22 16.85
CA VAL A 236 3.83 9.16 16.02
C VAL A 236 3.48 7.72 15.68
N VAL A 237 4.46 6.96 15.19
CA VAL A 237 4.25 5.55 14.83
C VAL A 237 3.83 4.73 16.06
N SER A 238 4.49 4.94 17.19
CA SER A 238 4.16 4.26 18.44
C SER A 238 2.74 4.57 18.91
N LYS A 239 2.26 5.80 18.77
CA LYS A 239 0.88 6.17 19.09
C LYS A 239 -0.11 5.52 18.14
N ILE A 240 0.15 5.54 16.83
CA ILE A 240 -0.68 4.87 15.82
C ILE A 240 -0.81 3.38 16.15
N MET A 241 0.30 2.69 16.40
CA MET A 241 0.34 1.26 16.70
C MET A 241 -0.34 0.89 18.03
N LYS A 242 -0.42 1.83 18.96
CA LYS A 242 -1.12 1.66 20.24
C LYS A 242 -2.62 1.85 20.14
N GLU A 243 -3.07 2.80 19.30
CA GLU A 243 -4.47 3.24 19.28
C GLU A 243 -5.28 2.62 18.12
N LEU A 244 -4.63 2.21 17.04
CA LEU A 244 -5.28 1.52 15.91
C LEU A 244 -4.91 0.03 15.90
N PRO A 245 -5.79 -0.86 15.41
CA PRO A 245 -5.48 -2.29 15.27
C PRO A 245 -4.29 -2.49 14.32
N PRO A 246 -3.13 -3.02 14.79
CA PRO A 246 -1.92 -3.10 13.97
C PRO A 246 -2.09 -3.89 12.67
N GLU A 247 -2.94 -4.92 12.67
CA GLU A 247 -3.26 -5.72 11.49
C GLU A 247 -4.07 -4.96 10.43
N ARG A 248 -4.69 -3.82 10.83
CA ARG A 248 -5.48 -2.95 9.96
C ARG A 248 -4.69 -1.74 9.46
N VAL A 249 -3.44 -1.60 9.86
CA VAL A 249 -2.55 -0.48 9.47
C VAL A 249 -1.42 -1.01 8.61
N MET A 250 -1.11 -0.32 7.52
CA MET A 250 0.03 -0.55 6.64
C MET A 250 0.86 0.73 6.58
N PHE A 251 2.17 0.62 6.72
CA PHE A 251 3.08 1.76 6.64
C PHE A 251 3.83 1.78 5.32
N GLU A 252 3.96 2.94 4.72
CA GLU A 252 4.91 3.15 3.65
C GLU A 252 6.33 3.11 4.18
N ALA A 253 7.19 2.32 3.55
CA ALA A 253 8.55 2.06 4.03
C ALA A 253 9.50 1.68 2.89
N ALA A 254 9.61 2.55 1.88
CA ALA A 254 10.43 2.28 0.70
C ALA A 254 11.95 2.31 0.97
N ASP A 255 12.41 2.83 2.12
CA ASP A 255 13.82 2.78 2.53
C ASP A 255 14.11 1.54 3.39
N PRO A 256 15.19 0.77 3.10
CA PRO A 256 15.60 -0.37 3.91
C PRO A 256 15.79 -0.09 5.39
N LYS A 257 16.27 1.08 5.77
CA LYS A 257 16.44 1.47 7.17
C LYS A 257 15.08 1.58 7.87
N VAL A 258 14.07 2.08 7.15
CA VAL A 258 12.72 2.29 7.67
C VAL A 258 12.04 0.95 7.94
N TYR A 259 11.97 0.03 6.97
CA TYR A 259 11.31 -1.24 7.24
C TYR A 259 12.09 -2.15 8.19
N ASN A 260 13.43 -2.04 8.26
CA ASN A 260 14.22 -2.68 9.32
C ASN A 260 13.78 -2.21 10.70
N TRP A 261 13.62 -0.89 10.86
CA TRP A 261 13.16 -0.31 12.12
C TRP A 261 11.74 -0.79 12.47
N TYR A 262 10.80 -0.78 11.52
CA TYR A 262 9.44 -1.28 11.76
C TYR A 262 9.43 -2.73 12.23
N ILE A 263 10.20 -3.60 11.59
CA ILE A 263 10.27 -5.02 11.98
C ILE A 263 10.92 -5.18 13.35
N ARG A 264 11.96 -4.42 13.65
CA ARG A 264 12.63 -4.46 14.94
C ARG A 264 11.74 -4.01 16.10
N GLU A 265 10.95 -2.97 15.91
CA GLU A 265 10.12 -2.39 16.95
C GLU A 265 8.76 -3.08 17.10
N PHE A 266 8.14 -3.48 16.00
CA PHE A 266 6.77 -4.00 15.99
C PHE A 266 6.65 -5.46 15.56
N GLY A 267 7.76 -6.09 15.21
CA GLY A 267 7.80 -7.50 14.83
C GLY A 267 7.51 -7.75 13.35
N ILE A 268 7.67 -9.02 12.96
CA ILE A 268 7.60 -9.45 11.56
C ILE A 268 6.20 -9.36 10.93
N ASP A 269 5.16 -9.19 11.75
CA ASP A 269 3.77 -9.13 11.31
C ASP A 269 3.29 -7.71 10.97
N VAL A 270 4.14 -6.69 11.07
CA VAL A 270 3.80 -5.33 10.63
C VAL A 270 3.52 -5.33 9.13
N ASN A 271 2.44 -4.67 8.70
CA ASN A 271 2.14 -4.58 7.27
C ASN A 271 2.91 -3.42 6.64
N LEU A 272 3.54 -3.66 5.51
CA LEU A 272 4.46 -2.71 4.87
C LEU A 272 4.19 -2.60 3.37
N PHE A 273 4.26 -1.37 2.88
CA PHE A 273 4.37 -1.04 1.47
C PHE A 273 5.82 -0.66 1.17
N VAL A 274 6.46 -1.40 0.26
CA VAL A 274 7.89 -1.25 -0.07
C VAL A 274 8.10 -1.18 -1.58
N ASP A 275 9.27 -0.72 -2.01
CA ASP A 275 9.63 -0.85 -3.42
C ASP A 275 9.83 -2.34 -3.81
N HIS A 276 9.44 -2.70 -5.03
CA HIS A 276 9.53 -4.08 -5.52
C HIS A 276 10.97 -4.63 -5.51
N SER A 277 11.97 -3.76 -5.69
CA SER A 277 13.38 -4.13 -5.67
C SER A 277 13.87 -4.60 -4.29
N GLN A 278 13.10 -4.33 -3.24
CA GLN A 278 13.47 -4.61 -1.85
C GLN A 278 12.78 -5.85 -1.26
N ILE A 279 11.96 -6.55 -2.06
CA ILE A 279 11.16 -7.68 -1.58
C ILE A 279 12.02 -8.82 -1.02
N VAL A 280 13.19 -9.09 -1.62
CA VAL A 280 14.10 -10.15 -1.14
C VAL A 280 14.61 -9.81 0.25
N GLN A 281 15.13 -8.58 0.43
CA GLN A 281 15.67 -8.13 1.71
C GLN A 281 14.62 -8.14 2.81
N LEU A 282 13.43 -7.58 2.55
CA LEU A 282 12.32 -7.59 3.50
C LEU A 282 11.89 -9.03 3.86
N SER A 283 11.84 -9.92 2.88
CA SER A 283 11.47 -11.32 3.12
C SER A 283 12.49 -12.04 3.98
N CYS A 284 13.79 -11.81 3.75
CA CYS A 284 14.85 -12.36 4.59
C CYS A 284 14.74 -11.88 6.04
N LEU A 285 14.46 -10.59 6.26
CA LEU A 285 14.22 -10.04 7.59
C LEU A 285 13.02 -10.70 8.27
N ARG A 286 11.89 -10.81 7.57
CA ARG A 286 10.67 -11.43 8.13
C ARG A 286 10.87 -12.89 8.50
N HIS A 287 11.66 -13.62 7.73
CA HIS A 287 12.00 -15.02 8.04
C HIS A 287 13.10 -15.14 9.11
N GLY A 288 13.78 -14.07 9.46
CA GLY A 288 14.87 -14.09 10.44
C GLY A 288 16.15 -14.76 9.94
N ILE A 289 16.31 -14.90 8.62
CA ILE A 289 17.52 -15.49 8.00
C ILE A 289 18.58 -14.47 7.63
N TRP A 290 18.20 -13.20 7.63
CA TRP A 290 19.11 -12.08 7.39
C TRP A 290 18.68 -10.87 8.20
N GLY A 291 19.65 -10.05 8.57
CA GLY A 291 19.42 -8.80 9.29
C GLY A 291 20.62 -7.87 9.18
N THR A 292 20.46 -6.67 9.64
CA THR A 292 21.57 -5.73 9.86
C THR A 292 22.17 -5.93 11.25
N ALA A 293 23.33 -5.34 11.52
CA ALA A 293 24.03 -5.50 12.80
C ALA A 293 23.15 -5.10 14.01
N ASP A 294 22.26 -4.13 13.83
CA ASP A 294 21.34 -3.65 14.85
C ASP A 294 20.09 -4.55 15.03
N THR A 295 19.82 -5.45 14.11
CA THR A 295 18.70 -6.43 14.16
C THR A 295 19.14 -7.80 14.66
N TRP A 296 20.43 -8.13 14.66
CA TRP A 296 20.94 -9.39 15.17
C TRP A 296 20.53 -9.63 16.62
N GLY A 297 19.93 -10.79 16.88
CA GLY A 297 19.46 -11.18 18.20
C GLY A 297 18.22 -10.42 18.70
N LYS A 298 17.68 -9.50 17.92
CA LYS A 298 16.45 -8.74 18.24
C LYS A 298 15.24 -9.28 17.45
N ILE A 299 15.47 -9.75 16.20
CA ILE A 299 14.45 -10.43 15.41
C ILE A 299 14.51 -11.91 15.77
N VAL A 300 13.40 -12.43 16.26
CA VAL A 300 13.29 -13.84 16.59
C VAL A 300 13.38 -14.65 15.31
N SER A 301 14.33 -15.59 15.22
CA SER A 301 14.50 -16.46 14.06
C SER A 301 13.47 -17.61 14.00
N PHE A 302 12.65 -17.76 15.01
CA PHE A 302 11.49 -18.66 15.03
C PHE A 302 10.55 -18.23 16.16
N ARG A 303 9.27 -18.56 16.02
CA ARG A 303 8.29 -18.38 17.09
C ARG A 303 8.01 -19.74 17.73
N PRO A 304 7.88 -19.83 19.06
CA PRO A 304 7.27 -21.02 19.67
C PRO A 304 5.84 -21.18 19.13
N GLU A 305 5.43 -22.41 18.87
CA GLU A 305 4.05 -22.75 18.51
C GLU A 305 3.11 -22.52 19.69
#